data_2fd14e218cd471f11d22d7741f0d91c7
#
_entry.id   2fd14e218cd471f11d22d7741f0d91c7
#
_cell.length_a   1.000
_cell.length_b   1.000
_cell.length_c   1.000
_cell.angle_alpha   90.00
_cell.angle_beta   90.00
_cell.angle_gamma   90.00
#
_symmetry.space_group_name_H-M   'P 1'
#
loop_
_entity.id
_entity.type
_entity.pdbx_description
1 polymer ?
#
loop_
_entity_poly.entity_id
_entity_poly.type
_entity_poly.pdbx_seq_one_letter_code
_entity_poly.pdbx_strand_id
1 'polypeptide(L)'
;MRKNKLLDIFQKGKAVVNGWLAIPSSFSAEIMAHQGWDSLTVDLQHGVSDYQTAISMLQAISTTDTVPLARVPWLEEGIIMRMLDAGVYGIICPMVNTQEDAERFVQACYYPPQGQRSFGPIRAVLTAGADYPSQANDHILPIAMIETKQALDNLDDILKVEGLKMIYIGPSDLSNSLGCTPTFDQEEKPVVEAIDYILRKSLEHGVIPGIHNGFPPYALK
;
A
#
# COMPACT_ATOMS: atom_id res chain seq x y z
N MET A 1 -7.61 20.59 -1.34
CA MET A 1 -7.65 19.12 -1.19
C MET A 1 -7.20 18.70 0.20
N ARG A 2 -7.84 17.71 0.81
CA ARG A 2 -7.32 17.03 2.01
C ARG A 2 -6.03 16.30 1.63
N LYS A 3 -4.92 16.69 2.22
CA LYS A 3 -3.60 16.15 1.87
C LYS A 3 -3.36 14.75 2.45
N ASN A 4 -2.53 13.97 1.76
CA ASN A 4 -2.03 12.72 2.31
C ASN A 4 -0.94 13.02 3.36
N LYS A 5 -1.31 13.00 4.65
CA LYS A 5 -0.38 13.32 5.75
C LYS A 5 0.79 12.34 5.89
N LEU A 6 0.70 11.13 5.30
CA LEU A 6 1.81 10.18 5.33
C LEU A 6 3.05 10.76 4.63
N LEU A 7 2.84 11.50 3.54
CA LEU A 7 3.95 12.15 2.81
C LEU A 7 4.72 13.13 3.70
N ASP A 8 4.00 13.92 4.52
CA ASP A 8 4.64 14.86 5.45
C ASP A 8 5.43 14.13 6.56
N ILE A 9 4.95 12.96 7.00
CA ILE A 9 5.63 12.13 8.00
C ILE A 9 6.91 11.54 7.40
N PHE A 10 6.83 10.98 6.20
CA PHE A 10 7.98 10.43 5.48
C PHE A 10 9.04 11.49 5.16
N GLN A 11 8.64 12.69 4.73
CA GLN A 11 9.56 13.80 4.48
C GLN A 11 10.35 14.22 5.72
N LYS A 12 9.80 14.00 6.92
CA LYS A 12 10.48 14.23 8.20
C LYS A 12 11.36 13.06 8.64
N GLY A 13 11.53 12.04 7.80
CA GLY A 13 12.30 10.83 8.12
C GLY A 13 11.68 9.97 9.23
N LYS A 14 10.35 10.04 9.41
CA LYS A 14 9.64 9.28 10.44
C LYS A 14 8.90 8.10 9.83
N ALA A 15 8.83 7.00 10.59
CA ALA A 15 7.99 5.86 10.27
C ALA A 15 6.51 6.17 10.53
N VAL A 16 5.62 5.47 9.83
CA VAL A 16 4.18 5.46 10.05
C VAL A 16 3.74 4.11 10.58
N VAL A 17 2.67 4.10 11.37
CA VAL A 17 2.04 2.87 11.85
C VAL A 17 0.70 2.70 11.14
N ASN A 18 0.59 1.57 10.41
CA ASN A 18 -0.58 1.21 9.64
C ASN A 18 -1.37 0.09 10.31
N GLY A 19 -2.67 0.29 10.52
CA GLY A 19 -3.58 -0.77 10.95
C GLY A 19 -4.16 -1.53 9.76
N TRP A 20 -4.49 -2.82 9.97
CA TRP A 20 -4.95 -3.72 8.91
C TRP A 20 -6.39 -4.19 9.16
N LEU A 21 -7.25 -4.09 8.15
CA LEU A 21 -8.69 -4.35 8.24
C LEU A 21 -9.07 -5.53 7.35
N ALA A 22 -9.15 -6.73 7.93
CA ALA A 22 -9.59 -7.96 7.26
C ALA A 22 -11.07 -8.28 7.52
N ILE A 23 -11.70 -7.66 8.53
CA ILE A 23 -13.11 -7.89 8.91
C ILE A 23 -14.01 -6.95 8.09
N PRO A 24 -15.01 -7.47 7.36
CA PRO A 24 -15.90 -6.69 6.49
C PRO A 24 -16.96 -5.92 7.29
N SER A 25 -16.54 -4.99 8.11
CA SER A 25 -17.41 -4.21 9.00
C SER A 25 -17.02 -2.75 9.05
N SER A 26 -17.94 -1.87 8.67
CA SER A 26 -17.78 -0.41 8.80
C SER A 26 -17.62 0.01 10.26
N PHE A 27 -18.33 -0.65 11.20
CA PHE A 27 -18.19 -0.35 12.62
C PHE A 27 -16.81 -0.73 13.18
N SER A 28 -16.27 -1.89 12.79
CA SER A 28 -14.87 -2.23 13.12
C SER A 28 -13.88 -1.23 12.54
N ALA A 29 -14.09 -0.78 11.30
CA ALA A 29 -13.25 0.22 10.66
C ALA A 29 -13.33 1.59 11.38
N GLU A 30 -14.52 1.99 11.84
CA GLU A 30 -14.73 3.22 12.62
C GLU A 30 -13.98 3.14 13.96
N ILE A 31 -14.14 2.05 14.72
CA ILE A 31 -13.41 1.85 15.97
C ILE A 31 -11.90 1.96 15.74
N MET A 32 -11.38 1.26 14.73
CA MET A 32 -9.95 1.29 14.40
C MET A 32 -9.48 2.70 14.00
N ALA A 33 -10.28 3.45 13.24
CA ALA A 33 -9.92 4.79 12.81
C ALA A 33 -9.73 5.77 13.98
N HIS A 34 -10.38 5.51 15.11
CA HIS A 34 -10.27 6.32 16.34
C HIS A 34 -9.11 5.88 17.27
N GLN A 35 -8.30 4.86 16.90
CA GLN A 35 -7.21 4.36 17.75
C GLN A 35 -5.85 5.06 17.53
N GLY A 36 -5.80 6.09 16.68
CA GLY A 36 -4.56 6.88 16.49
C GLY A 36 -3.59 6.31 15.46
N TRP A 37 -4.03 5.40 14.59
CA TRP A 37 -3.25 4.94 13.43
C TRP A 37 -2.97 6.10 12.46
N ASP A 38 -1.77 6.12 11.87
CA ASP A 38 -1.48 7.06 10.78
C ASP A 38 -2.26 6.71 9.52
N SER A 39 -2.40 5.41 9.24
CA SER A 39 -3.18 4.87 8.14
C SER A 39 -3.90 3.58 8.49
N LEU A 40 -4.94 3.26 7.72
CA LEU A 40 -5.66 1.98 7.79
C LEU A 40 -5.77 1.40 6.38
N THR A 41 -5.38 0.13 6.23
CA THR A 41 -5.50 -0.61 4.98
C THR A 41 -6.73 -1.52 4.99
N VAL A 42 -7.65 -1.31 4.06
CA VAL A 42 -8.72 -2.25 3.77
C VAL A 42 -8.16 -3.36 2.88
N ASP A 43 -8.25 -4.60 3.35
CA ASP A 43 -7.68 -5.75 2.66
C ASP A 43 -8.74 -6.43 1.78
N LEU A 44 -8.56 -6.32 0.45
CA LEU A 44 -9.40 -6.98 -0.54
C LEU A 44 -8.75 -8.25 -1.12
N GLN A 45 -7.52 -8.59 -0.70
CA GLN A 45 -6.83 -9.80 -1.16
C GLN A 45 -7.15 -11.00 -0.27
N HIS A 46 -6.83 -10.92 1.02
CA HIS A 46 -7.04 -11.98 2.00
C HIS A 46 -8.07 -11.63 3.07
N GLY A 47 -8.49 -10.37 3.14
CA GLY A 47 -9.66 -9.96 3.90
C GLY A 47 -10.96 -10.46 3.26
N VAL A 48 -12.03 -10.49 4.04
CA VAL A 48 -13.36 -10.96 3.57
C VAL A 48 -14.19 -9.79 3.01
N SER A 49 -13.53 -8.74 2.51
CA SER A 49 -14.16 -7.52 2.01
C SER A 49 -14.23 -7.49 0.49
N ASP A 50 -15.44 -7.25 -0.04
CA ASP A 50 -15.62 -6.90 -1.44
C ASP A 50 -15.56 -5.35 -1.64
N TYR A 51 -15.68 -4.91 -2.89
CA TYR A 51 -15.64 -3.48 -3.21
C TYR A 51 -16.73 -2.68 -2.48
N GLN A 52 -17.95 -3.21 -2.39
CA GLN A 52 -19.08 -2.47 -1.78
C GLN A 52 -18.90 -2.35 -0.26
N THR A 53 -18.43 -3.40 0.38
CA THR A 53 -18.09 -3.39 1.80
C THR A 53 -16.93 -2.42 2.07
N ALA A 54 -15.90 -2.44 1.20
CA ALA A 54 -14.78 -1.49 1.30
C ALA A 54 -15.25 -0.03 1.25
N ILE A 55 -16.21 0.32 0.39
CA ILE A 55 -16.80 1.68 0.36
C ILE A 55 -17.38 2.06 1.72
N SER A 56 -18.15 1.17 2.35
CA SER A 56 -18.74 1.43 3.68
C SER A 56 -17.65 1.59 4.76
N MET A 57 -16.60 0.79 4.70
CA MET A 57 -15.45 0.92 5.61
C MET A 57 -14.69 2.23 5.38
N LEU A 58 -14.49 2.64 4.13
CA LEU A 58 -13.86 3.94 3.79
C LEU A 58 -14.72 5.13 4.24
N GLN A 59 -16.05 5.01 4.21
CA GLN A 59 -16.93 6.03 4.78
C GLN A 59 -16.70 6.19 6.29
N ALA A 60 -16.59 5.08 7.01
CA ALA A 60 -16.31 5.07 8.44
C ALA A 60 -14.91 5.68 8.74
N ILE A 61 -13.87 5.28 8.02
CA ILE A 61 -12.52 5.83 8.19
C ILE A 61 -12.47 7.34 7.92
N SER A 62 -13.26 7.83 6.95
CA SER A 62 -13.27 9.26 6.58
C SER A 62 -13.85 10.19 7.66
N THR A 63 -14.42 9.65 8.74
CA THR A 63 -14.85 10.43 9.93
C THR A 63 -13.67 10.94 10.76
N THR A 64 -12.46 10.44 10.50
CA THR A 64 -11.22 10.80 11.20
C THR A 64 -10.16 11.33 10.23
N ASP A 65 -8.99 11.68 10.77
CA ASP A 65 -7.81 12.06 9.97
C ASP A 65 -6.92 10.88 9.56
N THR A 66 -7.30 9.66 9.90
CA THR A 66 -6.57 8.45 9.48
C THR A 66 -6.57 8.31 7.96
N VAL A 67 -5.42 8.05 7.36
CA VAL A 67 -5.28 7.94 5.91
C VAL A 67 -5.76 6.57 5.43
N PRO A 68 -6.78 6.50 4.55
CA PRO A 68 -7.23 5.23 4.02
C PRO A 68 -6.30 4.71 2.92
N LEU A 69 -5.91 3.45 3.03
CA LEU A 69 -5.21 2.66 2.03
C LEU A 69 -6.06 1.43 1.66
N ALA A 70 -5.72 0.76 0.57
CA ALA A 70 -6.30 -0.52 0.22
C ALA A 70 -5.24 -1.47 -0.34
N ARG A 71 -5.31 -2.75 0.05
CA ARG A 71 -4.61 -3.81 -0.66
C ARG A 71 -5.58 -4.44 -1.67
N VAL A 72 -5.22 -4.39 -2.96
CA VAL A 72 -6.01 -4.98 -4.04
C VAL A 72 -5.78 -6.49 -4.13
N PRO A 73 -6.71 -7.28 -4.71
CA PRO A 73 -6.54 -8.73 -4.83
C PRO A 73 -5.36 -9.14 -5.70
N TRP A 74 -5.11 -8.40 -6.76
CA TRP A 74 -4.07 -8.64 -7.76
C TRP A 74 -3.78 -7.38 -8.56
N LEU A 75 -2.78 -7.42 -9.45
CA LEU A 75 -2.49 -6.35 -10.41
C LEU A 75 -3.56 -6.33 -11.51
N GLU A 76 -4.67 -5.67 -11.21
CA GLU A 76 -5.78 -5.44 -12.14
C GLU A 76 -6.14 -3.96 -12.12
N GLU A 77 -5.98 -3.28 -13.23
CA GLU A 77 -6.14 -1.83 -13.36
C GLU A 77 -7.55 -1.36 -12.96
N GLY A 78 -8.57 -2.20 -13.22
CA GLY A 78 -9.97 -1.88 -12.91
C GLY A 78 -10.24 -1.71 -11.42
N ILE A 79 -9.76 -2.62 -10.57
CA ILE A 79 -9.95 -2.51 -9.11
C ILE A 79 -9.06 -1.41 -8.52
N ILE A 80 -7.85 -1.22 -9.03
CA ILE A 80 -6.94 -0.13 -8.63
C ILE A 80 -7.64 1.21 -8.85
N MET A 81 -8.13 1.47 -10.05
CA MET A 81 -8.87 2.68 -10.40
C MET A 81 -10.08 2.89 -9.49
N ARG A 82 -10.91 1.85 -9.29
CA ARG A 82 -12.12 1.93 -8.47
C ARG A 82 -11.81 2.25 -7.01
N MET A 83 -10.77 1.68 -6.43
CA MET A 83 -10.37 1.97 -5.05
C MET A 83 -9.84 3.40 -4.90
N LEU A 84 -9.09 3.92 -5.89
CA LEU A 84 -8.67 5.31 -5.91
C LEU A 84 -9.85 6.27 -6.07
N ASP A 85 -10.84 5.93 -6.91
CA ASP A 85 -12.08 6.72 -7.05
C ASP A 85 -12.95 6.68 -5.79
N ALA A 86 -12.83 5.60 -5.02
CA ALA A 86 -13.42 5.47 -3.69
C ALA A 86 -12.74 6.33 -2.62
N GLY A 87 -11.56 6.89 -2.90
CA GLY A 87 -10.89 7.87 -2.06
C GLY A 87 -9.78 7.32 -1.17
N VAL A 88 -9.19 6.17 -1.51
CA VAL A 88 -7.93 5.76 -0.87
C VAL A 88 -6.77 6.61 -1.35
N TYR A 89 -5.79 6.82 -0.51
CA TYR A 89 -4.58 7.59 -0.81
C TYR A 89 -3.38 6.71 -1.18
N GLY A 90 -3.53 5.41 -1.07
CA GLY A 90 -2.50 4.46 -1.52
C GLY A 90 -3.10 3.10 -1.83
N ILE A 91 -2.47 2.46 -2.80
CA ILE A 91 -2.78 1.09 -3.22
C ILE A 91 -1.58 0.22 -2.88
N ILE A 92 -1.82 -0.86 -2.15
CA ILE A 92 -0.86 -1.94 -1.95
C ILE A 92 -1.19 -3.01 -2.98
N CYS A 93 -0.27 -3.25 -3.93
CA CYS A 93 -0.43 -4.23 -5.00
C CYS A 93 0.44 -5.46 -4.70
N PRO A 94 -0.17 -6.65 -4.51
CA PRO A 94 0.58 -7.89 -4.25
C PRO A 94 1.29 -8.40 -5.50
N MET A 95 2.28 -9.29 -5.30
CA MET A 95 2.92 -10.10 -6.35
C MET A 95 3.51 -9.29 -7.51
N VAL A 96 4.06 -8.11 -7.23
CA VAL A 96 4.83 -7.33 -8.22
C VAL A 96 6.22 -7.96 -8.35
N ASN A 97 6.49 -8.61 -9.47
CA ASN A 97 7.66 -9.47 -9.66
C ASN A 97 8.68 -8.94 -10.66
N THR A 98 8.27 -8.05 -11.55
CA THR A 98 9.11 -7.52 -12.63
C THR A 98 9.00 -6.00 -12.73
N GLN A 99 9.91 -5.39 -13.48
CA GLN A 99 9.84 -3.98 -13.83
C GLN A 99 8.53 -3.67 -14.55
N GLU A 100 8.11 -4.52 -15.49
CA GLU A 100 6.88 -4.36 -16.27
C GLU A 100 5.64 -4.39 -15.38
N ASP A 101 5.61 -5.26 -14.37
CA ASP A 101 4.53 -5.29 -13.37
C ASP A 101 4.47 -3.96 -12.62
N ALA A 102 5.62 -3.46 -12.16
CA ALA A 102 5.71 -2.19 -11.43
C ALA A 102 5.30 -0.99 -12.30
N GLU A 103 5.71 -0.95 -13.57
CA GLU A 103 5.31 0.08 -14.53
C GLU A 103 3.80 0.07 -14.78
N ARG A 104 3.21 -1.10 -15.05
CA ARG A 104 1.75 -1.25 -15.21
C ARG A 104 1.00 -0.80 -13.96
N PHE A 105 1.49 -1.17 -12.79
CA PHE A 105 0.90 -0.79 -11.52
C PHE A 105 0.93 0.73 -11.31
N VAL A 106 2.06 1.37 -11.51
CA VAL A 106 2.21 2.83 -11.38
C VAL A 106 1.31 3.55 -12.38
N GLN A 107 1.28 3.10 -13.65
CA GLN A 107 0.41 3.67 -14.68
C GLN A 107 -1.08 3.57 -14.34
N ALA A 108 -1.51 2.49 -13.69
CA ALA A 108 -2.89 2.33 -13.23
C ALA A 108 -3.26 3.29 -12.08
N CYS A 109 -2.27 3.75 -11.30
CA CYS A 109 -2.51 4.64 -10.16
C CYS A 109 -2.63 6.12 -10.56
N TYR A 110 -1.93 6.57 -11.58
CA TYR A 110 -1.81 7.98 -11.93
C TYR A 110 -2.66 8.40 -13.13
N TYR A 111 -3.16 9.62 -13.08
CA TYR A 111 -3.78 10.25 -14.23
C TYR A 111 -2.75 10.65 -15.29
N PRO A 112 -3.15 10.74 -16.57
CA PRO A 112 -2.29 11.30 -17.60
C PRO A 112 -1.74 12.71 -17.26
N PRO A 113 -0.51 13.07 -17.67
CA PRO A 113 0.38 12.29 -18.55
C PRO A 113 1.25 11.27 -17.83
N GLN A 114 1.24 11.20 -16.50
CA GLN A 114 2.10 10.32 -15.69
C GLN A 114 1.64 8.85 -15.68
N GLY A 115 0.37 8.60 -16.01
CA GLY A 115 -0.21 7.27 -16.04
C GLY A 115 -1.41 7.18 -16.98
N GLN A 116 -2.21 6.12 -16.80
CA GLN A 116 -3.34 5.78 -17.68
C GLN A 116 -4.67 5.63 -16.91
N ARG A 117 -4.72 6.05 -15.65
CA ARG A 117 -5.93 5.97 -14.83
C ARG A 117 -7.08 6.71 -15.51
N SER A 118 -8.22 6.03 -15.71
CA SER A 118 -9.44 6.66 -16.20
C SER A 118 -10.01 7.66 -15.20
N PHE A 119 -10.57 8.75 -15.69
CA PHE A 119 -11.05 9.85 -14.87
C PHE A 119 -12.50 9.67 -14.43
N GLY A 120 -12.73 9.49 -13.13
CA GLY A 120 -14.06 9.35 -12.54
C GLY A 120 -14.04 9.37 -11.01
N PRO A 121 -13.38 10.36 -10.34
CA PRO A 121 -13.14 10.33 -8.89
C PRO A 121 -14.38 10.75 -8.07
N ILE A 122 -15.52 10.10 -8.26
CA ILE A 122 -16.81 10.50 -7.68
C ILE A 122 -16.73 10.67 -6.15
N ARG A 123 -16.27 9.65 -5.44
CA ARG A 123 -16.18 9.72 -3.99
C ARG A 123 -14.91 10.45 -3.52
N ALA A 124 -13.80 10.27 -4.23
CA ALA A 124 -12.54 10.93 -3.88
C ALA A 124 -12.70 12.46 -3.83
N VAL A 125 -13.43 13.06 -4.78
CA VAL A 125 -13.73 14.49 -4.78
C VAL A 125 -14.57 14.90 -3.55
N LEU A 126 -15.55 14.08 -3.13
CA LEU A 126 -16.36 14.36 -1.96
C LEU A 126 -15.54 14.39 -0.66
N THR A 127 -14.55 13.49 -0.55
CA THR A 127 -13.78 13.33 0.69
C THR A 127 -12.50 14.16 0.73
N ALA A 128 -11.87 14.37 -0.43
CA ALA A 128 -10.61 15.09 -0.53
C ALA A 128 -10.76 16.55 -0.99
N GLY A 129 -11.88 16.92 -1.62
CA GLY A 129 -12.16 18.28 -2.09
C GLY A 129 -12.20 18.37 -3.62
N ALA A 130 -12.81 19.45 -4.12
CA ALA A 130 -13.05 19.64 -5.55
C ALA A 130 -11.78 19.76 -6.41
N ASP A 131 -10.66 20.11 -5.79
CA ASP A 131 -9.33 20.22 -6.41
C ASP A 131 -8.54 18.90 -6.43
N TYR A 132 -9.13 17.78 -5.93
CA TYR A 132 -8.52 16.45 -5.97
C TYR A 132 -7.97 16.07 -7.35
N PRO A 133 -8.70 16.27 -8.48
CA PRO A 133 -8.22 15.83 -9.78
C PRO A 133 -6.88 16.43 -10.21
N SER A 134 -6.62 17.69 -9.85
CA SER A 134 -5.39 18.39 -10.21
C SER A 134 -4.20 18.07 -9.30
N GLN A 135 -4.45 17.45 -8.14
CA GLN A 135 -3.43 17.17 -7.13
C GLN A 135 -3.26 15.67 -6.85
N ALA A 136 -4.11 14.82 -7.43
CA ALA A 136 -4.17 13.40 -7.09
C ALA A 136 -2.80 12.69 -7.27
N ASN A 137 -2.11 12.92 -8.40
CA ASN A 137 -0.84 12.27 -8.70
C ASN A 137 0.27 12.60 -7.67
N ASP A 138 0.23 13.78 -7.06
CA ASP A 138 1.19 14.17 -6.02
C ASP A 138 0.91 13.44 -4.69
N HIS A 139 -0.34 13.11 -4.42
CA HIS A 139 -0.79 12.58 -3.15
C HIS A 139 -1.05 11.07 -3.11
N ILE A 140 -1.18 10.41 -4.27
CA ILE A 140 -1.35 8.95 -4.33
C ILE A 140 0.00 8.25 -4.10
N LEU A 141 -0.06 7.15 -3.35
CA LEU A 141 1.06 6.25 -3.05
C LEU A 141 0.85 4.91 -3.76
N PRO A 142 1.49 4.66 -4.91
CA PRO A 142 1.68 3.29 -5.39
C PRO A 142 2.65 2.56 -4.48
N ILE A 143 2.21 1.40 -3.95
CA ILE A 143 2.95 0.60 -2.97
C ILE A 143 3.05 -0.82 -3.51
N ALA A 144 4.18 -1.19 -4.10
CA ALA A 144 4.40 -2.52 -4.65
C ALA A 144 4.81 -3.52 -3.55
N MET A 145 4.16 -4.68 -3.47
CA MET A 145 4.63 -5.72 -2.55
C MET A 145 5.81 -6.48 -3.15
N ILE A 146 6.86 -6.58 -2.35
CA ILE A 146 8.06 -7.39 -2.62
C ILE A 146 7.97 -8.62 -1.71
N GLU A 147 7.55 -9.74 -2.28
CA GLU A 147 7.16 -10.90 -1.49
C GLU A 147 7.49 -12.24 -2.18
N THR A 148 8.31 -12.22 -3.22
CA THR A 148 8.75 -13.44 -3.91
C THR A 148 10.25 -13.41 -4.20
N LYS A 149 10.82 -14.61 -4.41
CA LYS A 149 12.21 -14.71 -4.89
C LYS A 149 12.40 -13.99 -6.23
N GLN A 150 11.41 -14.06 -7.13
CA GLN A 150 11.47 -13.37 -8.42
C GLN A 150 11.53 -11.85 -8.24
N ALA A 151 10.70 -11.29 -7.36
CA ALA A 151 10.73 -9.87 -7.04
C ALA A 151 12.08 -9.47 -6.41
N LEU A 152 12.66 -10.34 -5.57
CA LEU A 152 13.96 -10.13 -4.96
C LEU A 152 15.08 -10.11 -6.02
N ASP A 153 15.05 -11.03 -6.99
CA ASP A 153 16.03 -11.11 -8.07
C ASP A 153 15.94 -9.89 -9.02
N ASN A 154 14.74 -9.29 -9.18
CA ASN A 154 14.47 -8.13 -10.04
C ASN A 154 14.39 -6.81 -9.26
N LEU A 155 14.75 -6.79 -7.99
CA LEU A 155 14.48 -5.67 -7.07
C LEU A 155 15.02 -4.34 -7.57
N ASP A 156 16.27 -4.30 -8.06
CA ASP A 156 16.88 -3.06 -8.55
C ASP A 156 16.13 -2.47 -9.76
N ASP A 157 15.55 -3.31 -10.62
CA ASP A 157 14.79 -2.84 -11.78
C ASP A 157 13.38 -2.38 -11.40
N ILE A 158 12.74 -3.06 -10.44
CA ILE A 158 11.46 -2.62 -9.84
C ILE A 158 11.63 -1.25 -9.18
N LEU A 159 12.69 -1.07 -8.37
CA LEU A 159 12.92 0.17 -7.62
C LEU A 159 13.29 1.38 -8.49
N LYS A 160 13.71 1.17 -9.74
CA LYS A 160 13.99 2.25 -10.72
C LYS A 160 12.73 2.80 -11.40
N VAL A 161 11.57 2.14 -11.24
CA VAL A 161 10.34 2.55 -11.93
C VAL A 161 9.91 3.94 -11.45
N GLU A 162 9.85 4.87 -12.40
CA GLU A 162 9.43 6.25 -12.11
C GLU A 162 8.00 6.28 -11.56
N GLY A 163 7.80 6.99 -10.46
CA GLY A 163 6.50 7.10 -9.80
C GLY A 163 6.20 6.02 -8.77
N LEU A 164 7.01 4.95 -8.66
CA LEU A 164 6.93 4.01 -7.56
C LEU A 164 7.48 4.69 -6.28
N LYS A 165 6.59 5.05 -5.35
CA LYS A 165 6.97 5.83 -4.16
C LYS A 165 7.31 4.96 -2.95
N MET A 166 6.74 3.75 -2.89
CA MET A 166 6.87 2.88 -1.72
C MET A 166 6.83 1.42 -2.12
N ILE A 167 7.54 0.59 -1.38
CA ILE A 167 7.39 -0.87 -1.40
C ILE A 167 6.86 -1.37 -0.08
N TYR A 168 6.29 -2.57 -0.10
CA TYR A 168 5.79 -3.25 1.08
C TYR A 168 6.27 -4.70 1.11
N ILE A 169 7.01 -5.06 2.13
CA ILE A 169 7.52 -6.43 2.29
C ILE A 169 6.42 -7.31 2.83
N GLY A 170 6.10 -8.41 2.12
CA GLY A 170 5.21 -9.48 2.56
C GLY A 170 6.01 -10.67 3.10
N PRO A 171 6.32 -10.76 4.42
CA PRO A 171 7.25 -11.75 4.94
C PRO A 171 6.77 -13.19 4.76
N SER A 172 5.47 -13.45 4.83
CA SER A 172 4.90 -14.80 4.70
C SER A 172 5.09 -15.38 3.31
N ASP A 173 4.74 -14.62 2.27
CA ASP A 173 4.92 -15.05 0.89
C ASP A 173 6.39 -15.08 0.49
N LEU A 174 7.18 -14.10 0.94
CA LEU A 174 8.62 -14.08 0.74
C LEU A 174 9.29 -15.33 1.31
N SER A 175 8.98 -15.70 2.55
CA SER A 175 9.54 -16.90 3.18
C SER A 175 9.11 -18.17 2.46
N ASN A 176 7.81 -18.30 2.11
CA ASN A 176 7.30 -19.42 1.34
C ASN A 176 8.03 -19.54 -0.02
N SER A 177 8.23 -18.44 -0.70
CA SER A 177 8.96 -18.37 -1.98
C SER A 177 10.45 -18.74 -1.86
N LEU A 178 11.05 -18.54 -0.69
CA LEU A 178 12.43 -18.92 -0.37
C LEU A 178 12.54 -20.35 0.20
N GLY A 179 11.43 -21.09 0.31
CA GLY A 179 11.39 -22.43 0.87
C GLY A 179 11.51 -22.49 2.40
N CYS A 180 11.17 -21.37 3.07
CA CYS A 180 11.15 -21.21 4.52
C CYS A 180 9.72 -21.26 5.07
N THR A 181 9.56 -21.24 6.39
CA THR A 181 8.24 -21.29 7.05
C THR A 181 7.48 -19.97 6.86
N PRO A 182 6.25 -19.96 6.32
CA PRO A 182 5.49 -18.74 6.12
C PRO A 182 4.95 -18.19 7.44
N THR A 183 5.56 -17.12 7.93
CA THR A 183 5.11 -16.36 9.10
C THR A 183 5.27 -14.86 8.84
N PHE A 184 4.61 -14.01 9.65
CA PHE A 184 4.80 -12.55 9.55
C PHE A 184 6.11 -12.11 10.21
N ASP A 185 6.38 -12.63 11.41
CA ASP A 185 7.52 -12.23 12.22
C ASP A 185 8.64 -13.25 12.01
N GLN A 186 9.52 -12.96 11.07
CA GLN A 186 10.54 -13.88 10.57
C GLN A 186 11.80 -13.91 11.44
N GLU A 187 12.28 -15.14 11.71
CA GLU A 187 13.55 -15.38 12.39
C GLU A 187 14.49 -16.29 11.58
N GLU A 188 14.00 -16.89 10.48
CA GLU A 188 14.83 -17.72 9.61
C GLU A 188 15.84 -16.84 8.85
N LYS A 189 17.11 -17.19 8.99
CA LYS A 189 18.23 -16.40 8.47
C LYS A 189 18.10 -16.00 7.00
N PRO A 190 17.70 -16.88 6.04
CA PRO A 190 17.57 -16.48 4.64
C PRO A 190 16.52 -15.38 4.42
N VAL A 191 15.43 -15.41 5.20
CA VAL A 191 14.35 -14.43 5.08
C VAL A 191 14.75 -13.11 5.71
N VAL A 192 15.39 -13.13 6.89
CA VAL A 192 15.92 -11.92 7.55
C VAL A 192 16.94 -11.22 6.65
N GLU A 193 17.88 -11.97 6.06
CA GLU A 193 18.86 -11.41 5.11
C GLU A 193 18.19 -10.81 3.86
N ALA A 194 17.12 -11.43 3.36
CA ALA A 194 16.33 -10.89 2.24
C ALA A 194 15.61 -9.59 2.64
N ILE A 195 14.98 -9.54 3.83
CA ILE A 195 14.33 -8.34 4.35
C ILE A 195 15.33 -7.18 4.49
N ASP A 196 16.50 -7.44 5.09
CA ASP A 196 17.57 -6.44 5.23
C ASP A 196 18.09 -5.97 3.87
N TYR A 197 18.19 -6.87 2.90
CA TYR A 197 18.59 -6.52 1.54
C TYR A 197 17.55 -5.61 0.86
N ILE A 198 16.25 -5.95 0.96
CA ILE A 198 15.15 -5.12 0.41
C ILE A 198 15.14 -3.74 1.07
N LEU A 199 15.25 -3.67 2.40
CA LEU A 199 15.31 -2.42 3.14
C LEU A 199 16.43 -1.52 2.63
N ARG A 200 17.66 -2.04 2.59
CA ARG A 200 18.83 -1.28 2.15
C ARG A 200 18.69 -0.79 0.72
N LYS A 201 18.28 -1.68 -0.21
CA LYS A 201 18.08 -1.34 -1.62
C LYS A 201 17.01 -0.28 -1.82
N SER A 202 15.90 -0.37 -1.11
CA SER A 202 14.82 0.63 -1.19
C SER A 202 15.33 2.02 -0.76
N LEU A 203 16.09 2.09 0.32
CA LEU A 203 16.69 3.35 0.79
C LEU A 203 17.73 3.91 -0.20
N GLU A 204 18.56 3.05 -0.82
CA GLU A 204 19.52 3.44 -1.86
C GLU A 204 18.83 4.09 -3.07
N HIS A 205 17.64 3.58 -3.45
CA HIS A 205 16.83 4.11 -4.56
C HIS A 205 15.89 5.28 -4.16
N GLY A 206 15.85 5.66 -2.88
CA GLY A 206 14.92 6.69 -2.38
C GLY A 206 13.46 6.25 -2.36
N VAL A 207 13.18 4.95 -2.40
CA VAL A 207 11.85 4.35 -2.29
C VAL A 207 11.58 4.02 -0.83
N ILE A 208 10.39 4.37 -0.34
CA ILE A 208 10.02 4.18 1.07
C ILE A 208 9.73 2.70 1.34
N PRO A 209 10.43 2.02 2.25
CA PRO A 209 10.14 0.64 2.63
C PRO A 209 9.06 0.56 3.71
N GLY A 210 8.18 -0.43 3.59
CA GLY A 210 7.25 -0.87 4.62
C GLY A 210 7.30 -2.38 4.78
N ILE A 211 6.84 -2.89 5.92
CA ILE A 211 6.83 -4.33 6.21
C ILE A 211 5.59 -4.72 7.01
N HIS A 212 5.05 -5.89 6.75
CA HIS A 212 3.97 -6.47 7.55
C HIS A 212 4.52 -7.17 8.79
N ASN A 213 3.91 -6.88 9.95
CA ASN A 213 4.27 -7.50 11.22
C ASN A 213 3.02 -8.06 11.89
N GLY A 214 3.13 -9.21 12.54
CA GLY A 214 2.06 -9.83 13.30
C GLY A 214 2.05 -9.43 14.77
N PHE A 215 3.21 -9.05 15.31
CA PHE A 215 3.38 -8.81 16.75
C PHE A 215 4.16 -7.51 17.04
N PRO A 216 3.59 -6.60 17.86
CA PRO A 216 4.20 -5.29 18.09
C PRO A 216 5.68 -5.31 18.56
N PRO A 217 6.13 -6.23 19.46
CA PRO A 217 7.55 -6.30 19.82
C PRO A 217 8.49 -6.62 18.67
N TYR A 218 8.02 -7.34 17.63
CA TYR A 218 8.81 -7.58 16.43
C TYR A 218 8.98 -6.31 15.60
N ALA A 219 7.93 -5.50 15.50
CA ALA A 219 7.97 -4.22 14.79
C ALA A 219 8.94 -3.19 15.39
N LEU A 220 9.43 -3.41 16.60
CA LEU A 220 10.39 -2.55 17.29
C LEU A 220 11.85 -3.01 17.13
N LYS A 221 12.10 -4.15 16.49
CA LYS A 221 13.44 -4.65 16.16
C LYS A 221 14.00 -3.96 14.93
#